data_f2dee6260db2979904dee128dd8672ae
#
_entry.id   f2dee6260db2979904dee128dd8672ae
#
_cell.length_a   1.000
_cell.length_b   1.000
_cell.length_c   1.000
_cell.angle_alpha   90.00
_cell.angle_beta   90.00
_cell.angle_gamma   90.00
#
_symmetry.space_group_name_H-M   'P 1'
#
loop_
_entity.id
_entity.type
_entity.pdbx_description
1 polymer ?
#
loop_
_entity_poly.entity_id
_entity_poly.type
_entity_poly.pdbx_seq_one_letter_code
_entity_poly.pdbx_strand_id
1 'polypeptide(L)'
;MPSPPTPLTANNSPDKMSGVYGRTFWLAYLANSTLILGNALTFRFAELVNHLGGTESDTGIIVALGTAVAVLVRLSVSHVLDDYGTRRMWPLCAMLFVVGCASFLVPTDLSWVIYVARVAYFVGLTGMFACSMTHIQNHVPPERRTEIIGNLGSSGFVGMIVGSNIGDLVLRLVPDKRTQFVILFGGAAAIGLVYLVIVILLTRDQPHPRTASSPPAFRLLFRFWPGAVVLAAMIMGLGVTATQTFLTRFATSQHIDGIAAFFSGYAISAFVFRLLVSNWSRTIGRHWMLVRGLLGHVVGHALLAFATEWWHFIPASIVCGFGHALLFPAVVSLGSGAFPKECRGSGTAIILGFTDFGSLVFAPVLGWIIVHHGFTAMYLTSSGAALVTACAYAVVAWNHPDEEAARSTARTPDVNKHGTDRGYQPVEK
;
A
#
# COMPACT_ATOMS: atom_id res chain seq x y z
N MET A 1 56.35 11.40 -17.39
CA MET A 1 55.15 10.54 -17.49
C MET A 1 54.56 10.41 -16.10
N PRO A 2 53.35 10.87 -15.81
CA PRO A 2 52.72 10.67 -14.53
C PRO A 2 52.15 9.24 -14.43
N SER A 3 52.34 8.61 -13.27
CA SER A 3 51.90 7.28 -12.93
C SER A 3 50.38 7.12 -13.05
N PRO A 4 49.88 5.93 -13.44
CA PRO A 4 48.43 5.72 -13.52
C PRO A 4 47.78 5.69 -12.12
N PRO A 5 46.53 6.16 -11.98
CA PRO A 5 45.85 6.15 -10.72
C PRO A 5 45.55 4.73 -10.25
N THR A 6 45.86 4.47 -8.98
CA THR A 6 45.60 3.21 -8.26
C THR A 6 44.10 2.94 -8.28
N PRO A 7 43.65 1.69 -8.57
CA PRO A 7 42.24 1.37 -8.48
C PRO A 7 41.75 1.43 -7.02
N LEU A 8 40.72 2.21 -6.76
CA LEU A 8 40.02 2.25 -5.49
C LEU A 8 39.44 0.86 -5.21
N THR A 9 40.08 0.11 -4.37
CA THR A 9 39.54 -1.14 -3.82
C THR A 9 38.23 -0.81 -3.10
N ALA A 10 37.13 -1.38 -3.59
CA ALA A 10 35.84 -1.35 -2.93
C ALA A 10 35.96 -2.00 -1.56
N ASN A 11 36.06 -1.19 -0.53
CA ASN A 11 36.16 -1.61 0.87
C ASN A 11 34.77 -2.09 1.34
N ASN A 12 34.43 -3.35 1.09
CA ASN A 12 33.28 -4.05 1.61
C ASN A 12 33.54 -4.43 3.09
N SER A 13 33.62 -3.43 3.97
CA SER A 13 33.74 -3.70 5.40
C SER A 13 32.35 -4.08 5.99
N PRO A 14 32.27 -5.15 6.81
CA PRO A 14 31.04 -5.57 7.52
C PRO A 14 30.46 -4.49 8.42
N ASP A 15 31.22 -3.51 8.84
CA ASP A 15 30.81 -2.38 9.68
C ASP A 15 29.78 -1.43 9.04
N LYS A 16 29.66 -1.40 7.70
CA LYS A 16 28.60 -0.62 7.05
C LYS A 16 27.22 -1.27 7.15
N MET A 17 27.12 -2.54 7.50
CA MET A 17 25.85 -3.24 7.68
C MET A 17 25.13 -2.86 8.98
N SER A 18 25.85 -2.61 10.07
CA SER A 18 25.29 -2.25 11.36
C SER A 18 24.66 -0.85 11.39
N GLY A 19 25.12 0.08 10.53
CA GLY A 19 24.62 1.46 10.49
C GLY A 19 23.26 1.66 9.83
N VAL A 20 22.84 0.76 8.93
CA VAL A 20 21.60 0.93 8.14
C VAL A 20 20.35 0.50 8.92
N TYR A 21 20.46 -0.55 9.72
CA TYR A 21 19.41 -1.01 10.66
C TYR A 21 19.55 -0.39 12.06
N GLY A 22 19.98 0.88 12.10
CA GLY A 22 20.14 1.64 13.32
C GLY A 22 18.81 2.12 13.93
N ARG A 23 18.90 2.97 14.96
CA ARG A 23 17.76 3.54 15.69
C ARG A 23 16.72 4.18 14.76
N THR A 24 17.16 4.90 13.73
CA THR A 24 16.26 5.56 12.76
C THR A 24 15.39 4.57 11.99
N PHE A 25 15.96 3.43 11.56
CA PHE A 25 15.20 2.38 10.88
C PHE A 25 14.12 1.79 11.80
N TRP A 26 14.48 1.43 13.04
CA TRP A 26 13.52 0.82 13.97
C TRP A 26 12.43 1.78 14.43
N LEU A 27 12.75 3.06 14.59
CA LEU A 27 11.74 4.08 14.85
C LEU A 27 10.81 4.27 13.65
N ALA A 28 11.33 4.26 12.41
CA ALA A 28 10.51 4.31 11.20
C ALA A 28 9.66 3.05 11.03
N TYR A 29 10.19 1.88 11.38
CA TYR A 29 9.45 0.60 11.39
C TYR A 29 8.30 0.65 12.39
N LEU A 30 8.56 1.13 13.62
CA LEU A 30 7.55 1.31 14.66
C LEU A 30 6.50 2.34 14.23
N ALA A 31 6.92 3.49 13.67
CA ALA A 31 6.01 4.49 13.13
C ALA A 31 5.08 3.88 12.08
N ASN A 32 5.59 3.15 11.10
CA ASN A 32 4.75 2.56 10.06
C ASN A 32 3.83 1.45 10.61
N SER A 33 4.29 0.64 11.59
CA SER A 33 3.44 -0.34 12.28
C SER A 33 2.29 0.34 13.03
N THR A 34 2.57 1.41 13.77
CA THR A 34 1.53 2.16 14.51
C THR A 34 0.57 2.89 13.57
N LEU A 35 1.05 3.40 12.43
CA LEU A 35 0.21 4.00 11.40
C LEU A 35 -0.85 3.00 10.89
N ILE A 36 -0.39 1.82 10.48
CA ILE A 36 -1.31 0.79 9.94
C ILE A 36 -2.16 0.17 11.04
N LEU A 37 -1.66 0.04 12.27
CA LEU A 37 -2.45 -0.38 13.42
C LEU A 37 -3.62 0.59 13.65
N GLY A 38 -3.34 1.90 13.72
CA GLY A 38 -4.38 2.92 13.87
C GLY A 38 -5.40 2.90 12.72
N ASN A 39 -4.92 2.74 11.46
CA ASN A 39 -5.79 2.57 10.31
C ASN A 39 -6.68 1.32 10.42
N ALA A 40 -6.12 0.17 10.84
CA ALA A 40 -6.87 -1.09 10.95
C ALA A 40 -7.99 -1.04 11.99
N LEU A 41 -7.83 -0.29 13.09
CA LEU A 41 -8.91 -0.04 14.03
C LEU A 41 -10.09 0.70 13.42
N THR A 42 -9.86 1.48 12.34
CA THR A 42 -10.93 2.21 11.64
C THR A 42 -11.64 1.40 10.55
N PHE A 43 -11.29 0.13 10.31
CA PHE A 43 -11.95 -0.73 9.31
C PHE A 43 -13.44 -0.92 9.56
N ARG A 44 -13.90 -0.66 10.80
CA ARG A 44 -15.32 -0.70 11.17
C ARG A 44 -16.06 0.62 10.93
N PHE A 45 -15.52 1.49 10.10
CA PHE A 45 -16.14 2.76 9.74
C PHE A 45 -17.54 2.58 9.10
N ALA A 46 -17.71 1.58 8.22
CA ALA A 46 -19.01 1.31 7.63
C ALA A 46 -20.06 0.87 8.67
N GLU A 47 -19.64 0.17 9.73
CA GLU A 47 -20.54 -0.16 10.86
C GLU A 47 -20.92 1.09 11.66
N LEU A 48 -19.98 2.04 11.83
CA LEU A 48 -20.29 3.32 12.48
C LEU A 48 -21.32 4.10 11.65
N VAL A 49 -21.13 4.23 10.33
CA VAL A 49 -22.07 4.92 9.45
C VAL A 49 -23.46 4.29 9.52
N ASN A 50 -23.53 2.96 9.53
CA ASN A 50 -24.81 2.25 9.70
C ASN A 50 -25.44 2.49 11.08
N HIS A 51 -24.64 2.51 12.15
CA HIS A 51 -25.11 2.84 13.50
C HIS A 51 -25.68 4.27 13.61
N LEU A 52 -25.15 5.20 12.82
CA LEU A 52 -25.63 6.58 12.70
C LEU A 52 -26.85 6.74 11.77
N GLY A 53 -27.42 5.64 11.28
CA GLY A 53 -28.60 5.63 10.41
C GLY A 53 -28.30 5.71 8.90
N GLY A 54 -27.02 5.61 8.50
CA GLY A 54 -26.63 5.60 7.10
C GLY A 54 -26.65 4.19 6.48
N THR A 55 -26.57 4.17 5.16
CA THR A 55 -26.51 2.97 4.32
C THR A 55 -25.08 2.69 3.82
N GLU A 56 -24.87 1.57 3.16
CA GLU A 56 -23.61 1.27 2.46
C GLU A 56 -23.36 2.26 1.32
N SER A 57 -24.41 2.80 0.70
CA SER A 57 -24.29 3.89 -0.30
C SER A 57 -23.74 5.18 0.33
N ASP A 58 -24.26 5.57 1.50
CA ASP A 58 -23.73 6.71 2.26
C ASP A 58 -22.28 6.50 2.64
N THR A 59 -21.93 5.29 3.11
CA THR A 59 -20.55 4.90 3.40
C THR A 59 -19.66 5.10 2.17
N GLY A 60 -20.09 4.63 1.01
CA GLY A 60 -19.36 4.77 -0.25
C GLY A 60 -19.11 6.24 -0.62
N ILE A 61 -20.12 7.10 -0.47
CA ILE A 61 -20.03 8.55 -0.75
C ILE A 61 -19.08 9.24 0.24
N ILE A 62 -19.17 8.93 1.54
CA ILE A 62 -18.31 9.51 2.58
C ILE A 62 -16.84 9.12 2.33
N VAL A 63 -16.58 7.86 1.98
CA VAL A 63 -15.24 7.36 1.64
C VAL A 63 -14.73 8.06 0.39
N ALA A 64 -15.55 8.18 -0.65
CA ALA A 64 -15.18 8.86 -1.89
C ALA A 64 -14.80 10.33 -1.66
N LEU A 65 -15.59 11.06 -0.88
CA LEU A 65 -15.30 12.47 -0.59
C LEU A 65 -13.98 12.63 0.17
N GLY A 66 -13.74 11.81 1.20
CA GLY A 66 -12.48 11.81 1.95
C GLY A 66 -11.29 11.49 1.04
N THR A 67 -11.44 10.50 0.16
CA THR A 67 -10.41 10.07 -0.78
C THR A 67 -10.16 11.11 -1.88
N ALA A 68 -11.20 11.81 -2.36
CA ALA A 68 -11.05 12.88 -3.35
C ALA A 68 -10.08 13.98 -2.85
N VAL A 69 -10.29 14.45 -1.63
CA VAL A 69 -9.40 15.45 -1.03
C VAL A 69 -8.00 14.88 -0.80
N ALA A 70 -7.88 13.62 -0.39
CA ALA A 70 -6.58 12.96 -0.21
C ALA A 70 -5.80 12.82 -1.53
N VAL A 71 -6.47 12.54 -2.66
CA VAL A 71 -5.85 12.53 -4.00
C VAL A 71 -5.29 13.91 -4.35
N LEU A 72 -6.06 14.99 -4.12
CA LEU A 72 -5.61 16.36 -4.37
C LEU A 72 -4.38 16.69 -3.50
N VAL A 73 -4.41 16.33 -2.22
CA VAL A 73 -3.27 16.50 -1.31
C VAL A 73 -2.06 15.70 -1.80
N ARG A 74 -2.23 14.45 -2.21
CA ARG A 74 -1.13 13.61 -2.73
C ARG A 74 -0.46 14.23 -3.97
N LEU A 75 -1.22 14.79 -4.89
CA LEU A 75 -0.69 15.47 -6.06
C LEU A 75 0.09 16.76 -5.71
N SER A 76 -0.24 17.37 -4.58
CA SER A 76 0.40 18.62 -4.10
C SER A 76 1.53 18.35 -3.09
N VAL A 77 1.60 17.14 -2.51
CA VAL A 77 2.49 16.80 -1.39
C VAL A 77 3.96 17.04 -1.71
N SER A 78 4.42 16.72 -2.94
CA SER A 78 5.82 16.96 -3.31
C SER A 78 6.21 18.44 -3.17
N HIS A 79 5.40 19.36 -3.67
CA HIS A 79 5.66 20.79 -3.54
C HIS A 79 5.59 21.27 -2.09
N VAL A 80 4.56 20.84 -1.37
CA VAL A 80 4.37 21.21 0.03
C VAL A 80 5.52 20.69 0.90
N LEU A 81 6.03 19.48 0.62
CA LEU A 81 7.19 18.93 1.33
C LEU A 81 8.50 19.62 0.94
N ASP A 82 8.64 20.06 -0.32
CA ASP A 82 9.79 20.85 -0.77
C ASP A 82 9.82 22.23 -0.10
N ASP A 83 8.65 22.88 0.08
CA ASP A 83 8.53 24.21 0.67
C ASP A 83 8.61 24.20 2.21
N TYR A 84 7.87 23.31 2.87
CA TYR A 84 7.71 23.29 4.34
C TYR A 84 8.52 22.21 5.05
N GLY A 85 9.01 21.20 4.32
CA GLY A 85 9.79 20.08 4.82
C GLY A 85 9.00 19.05 5.62
N THR A 86 9.54 17.84 5.70
CA THR A 86 8.93 16.71 6.44
C THR A 86 8.77 17.03 7.93
N ARG A 87 9.68 17.79 8.53
CA ARG A 87 9.67 18.16 9.96
C ARG A 87 8.39 18.88 10.39
N ARG A 88 7.80 19.73 9.52
CA ARG A 88 6.57 20.48 9.82
C ARG A 88 5.32 19.74 9.34
N MET A 89 5.39 19.18 8.13
CA MET A 89 4.23 18.59 7.48
C MET A 89 3.85 17.24 8.10
N TRP A 90 4.81 16.43 8.50
CA TRP A 90 4.53 15.11 9.05
C TRP A 90 3.75 15.15 10.38
N PRO A 91 4.16 15.95 11.40
CA PRO A 91 3.36 16.13 12.60
C PRO A 91 1.95 16.72 12.34
N LEU A 92 1.83 17.65 11.38
CA LEU A 92 0.53 18.20 11.00
C LEU A 92 -0.40 17.13 10.44
N CYS A 93 0.08 16.27 9.55
CA CYS A 93 -0.68 15.14 9.01
C CYS A 93 -1.07 14.15 10.12
N ALA A 94 -0.17 13.86 11.06
CA ALA A 94 -0.47 13.01 12.21
C ALA A 94 -1.57 13.62 13.09
N MET A 95 -1.54 14.94 13.32
CA MET A 95 -2.58 15.64 14.07
C MET A 95 -3.92 15.60 13.34
N LEU A 96 -3.95 15.79 12.02
CA LEU A 96 -5.18 15.67 11.22
C LEU A 96 -5.77 14.26 11.31
N PHE A 97 -4.96 13.22 11.32
CA PHE A 97 -5.42 11.85 11.54
C PHE A 97 -6.05 11.69 12.92
N VAL A 98 -5.38 12.18 13.97
CA VAL A 98 -5.90 12.14 15.36
C VAL A 98 -7.25 12.86 15.47
N VAL A 99 -7.32 14.10 14.94
CA VAL A 99 -8.56 14.89 14.95
C VAL A 99 -9.65 14.18 14.16
N GLY A 100 -9.34 13.63 12.99
CA GLY A 100 -10.29 12.85 12.19
C GLY A 100 -10.85 11.66 12.95
N CYS A 101 -9.99 10.84 13.58
CA CYS A 101 -10.40 9.69 14.38
C CYS A 101 -11.25 10.10 15.61
N ALA A 102 -10.86 11.14 16.33
CA ALA A 102 -11.60 11.64 17.47
C ALA A 102 -12.96 12.22 17.06
N SER A 103 -13.02 12.92 15.92
CA SER A 103 -14.25 13.54 15.41
C SER A 103 -15.29 12.51 14.95
N PHE A 104 -14.92 11.25 14.66
CA PHE A 104 -15.89 10.18 14.40
C PHE A 104 -16.77 9.86 15.62
N LEU A 105 -16.35 10.23 16.83
CA LEU A 105 -17.09 9.99 18.07
C LEU A 105 -18.11 11.06 18.43
N VAL A 106 -18.08 12.21 17.73
CA VAL A 106 -18.95 13.36 18.02
C VAL A 106 -20.40 13.14 17.55
N PRO A 107 -20.67 12.64 16.31
CA PRO A 107 -22.02 12.51 15.79
C PRO A 107 -22.85 11.46 16.54
N THR A 108 -24.13 11.76 16.71
CA THR A 108 -25.16 10.83 17.20
C THR A 108 -26.07 10.32 16.08
N ASP A 109 -26.04 11.00 14.94
CA ASP A 109 -26.77 10.72 13.72
C ASP A 109 -25.90 10.98 12.49
N LEU A 110 -26.37 10.63 11.29
CA LEU A 110 -25.65 10.86 10.04
C LEU A 110 -25.68 12.36 9.70
N SER A 111 -24.67 13.09 10.15
CA SER A 111 -24.53 14.52 9.96
C SER A 111 -23.29 14.89 9.11
N TRP A 112 -23.20 16.16 8.68
CA TRP A 112 -22.04 16.65 7.92
C TRP A 112 -20.70 16.47 8.65
N VAL A 113 -20.71 16.34 9.97
CA VAL A 113 -19.50 16.15 10.80
C VAL A 113 -18.74 14.89 10.40
N ILE A 114 -19.46 13.79 10.08
CA ILE A 114 -18.83 12.52 9.68
C ILE A 114 -18.05 12.67 8.35
N TYR A 115 -18.55 13.50 7.43
CA TYR A 115 -17.88 13.79 6.15
C TYR A 115 -16.58 14.56 6.37
N VAL A 116 -16.62 15.62 7.20
CA VAL A 116 -15.42 16.41 7.52
C VAL A 116 -14.41 15.59 8.31
N ALA A 117 -14.87 14.80 9.27
CA ALA A 117 -14.01 13.87 10.02
C ALA A 117 -13.30 12.88 9.09
N ARG A 118 -14.02 12.35 8.08
CA ARG A 118 -13.44 11.42 7.09
C ARG A 118 -12.42 12.11 6.18
N VAL A 119 -12.66 13.36 5.80
CA VAL A 119 -11.69 14.15 5.05
C VAL A 119 -10.41 14.37 5.87
N ALA A 120 -10.54 14.82 7.13
CA ALA A 120 -9.39 15.03 8.02
C ALA A 120 -8.59 13.74 8.21
N TYR A 121 -9.28 12.64 8.45
CA TYR A 121 -8.69 11.30 8.57
C TYR A 121 -7.89 10.89 7.33
N PHE A 122 -8.47 10.97 6.12
CA PHE A 122 -7.81 10.53 4.89
C PHE A 122 -6.64 11.44 4.50
N VAL A 123 -6.79 12.76 4.65
CA VAL A 123 -5.70 13.72 4.42
C VAL A 123 -4.54 13.44 5.38
N GLY A 124 -4.85 13.21 6.65
CA GLY A 124 -3.86 12.82 7.66
C GLY A 124 -3.15 11.53 7.28
N LEU A 125 -3.89 10.46 7.03
CA LEU A 125 -3.37 9.13 6.68
C LEU A 125 -2.47 9.18 5.43
N THR A 126 -2.95 9.80 4.35
CA THR A 126 -2.22 9.93 3.08
C THR A 126 -0.94 10.76 3.25
N GLY A 127 -1.03 11.86 3.99
CA GLY A 127 0.12 12.72 4.26
C GLY A 127 1.17 12.05 5.15
N MET A 128 0.75 11.33 6.20
CA MET A 128 1.64 10.52 7.06
C MET A 128 2.41 9.50 6.24
N PHE A 129 1.74 8.77 5.34
CA PHE A 129 2.37 7.79 4.47
C PHE A 129 3.38 8.44 3.50
N ALA A 130 3.01 9.56 2.88
CA ALA A 130 3.88 10.29 1.96
C ALA A 130 5.13 10.84 2.66
N CYS A 131 4.97 11.46 3.84
CA CYS A 131 6.08 11.95 4.64
C CYS A 131 7.03 10.84 5.09
N SER A 132 6.48 9.69 5.53
CA SER A 132 7.25 8.51 5.92
C SER A 132 8.11 7.98 4.78
N MET A 133 7.52 7.84 3.58
CA MET A 133 8.25 7.38 2.39
C MET A 133 9.36 8.35 1.98
N THR A 134 9.08 9.67 1.98
CA THR A 134 10.08 10.70 1.66
C THR A 134 11.22 10.69 2.67
N HIS A 135 10.90 10.58 3.95
CA HIS A 135 11.91 10.52 5.02
C HIS A 135 12.88 9.35 4.80
N ILE A 136 12.36 8.15 4.53
CA ILE A 136 13.17 6.95 4.32
C ILE A 136 14.02 7.09 3.06
N GLN A 137 13.44 7.55 1.95
CA GLN A 137 14.17 7.75 0.70
C GLN A 137 15.36 8.70 0.86
N ASN A 138 15.26 9.70 1.75
CA ASN A 138 16.32 10.67 2.00
C ASN A 138 17.42 10.16 2.94
N HIS A 139 17.14 9.13 3.77
CA HIS A 139 18.10 8.59 4.76
C HIS A 139 18.76 7.28 4.36
N VAL A 140 18.34 6.69 3.22
CA VAL A 140 18.86 5.41 2.76
C VAL A 140 19.67 5.59 1.49
N PRO A 141 20.88 5.00 1.40
CA PRO A 141 21.68 5.00 0.18
C PRO A 141 20.88 4.45 -1.02
N PRO A 142 21.02 5.04 -2.22
CA PRO A 142 20.25 4.66 -3.41
C PRO A 142 20.30 3.17 -3.72
N GLU A 143 21.45 2.53 -3.47
CA GLU A 143 21.74 1.12 -3.77
C GLU A 143 20.91 0.17 -2.89
N ARG A 144 20.54 0.60 -1.68
CA ARG A 144 19.82 -0.22 -0.68
C ARG A 144 18.37 0.19 -0.48
N ARG A 145 17.88 1.21 -1.19
CA ARG A 145 16.50 1.74 -1.04
C ARG A 145 15.45 0.66 -1.21
N THR A 146 15.58 -0.19 -2.23
CA THR A 146 14.60 -1.24 -2.52
C THR A 146 14.52 -2.27 -1.39
N GLU A 147 15.66 -2.70 -0.85
CA GLU A 147 15.74 -3.64 0.27
C GLU A 147 15.06 -3.05 1.52
N ILE A 148 15.43 -1.83 1.88
CA ILE A 148 14.97 -1.19 3.12
C ILE A 148 13.49 -0.81 3.04
N ILE A 149 13.02 -0.29 1.91
CA ILE A 149 11.60 -0.02 1.69
C ILE A 149 10.80 -1.32 1.71
N GLY A 150 11.34 -2.41 1.17
CA GLY A 150 10.73 -3.74 1.24
C GLY A 150 10.58 -4.23 2.68
N ASN A 151 11.66 -4.15 3.47
CA ASN A 151 11.67 -4.55 4.88
C ASN A 151 10.74 -3.65 5.73
N LEU A 152 10.74 -2.35 5.47
CA LEU A 152 9.80 -1.44 6.13
C LEU A 152 8.34 -1.75 5.78
N GLY A 153 8.08 -2.18 4.55
CA GLY A 153 6.74 -2.60 4.15
C GLY A 153 6.15 -3.74 4.98
N SER A 154 7.02 -4.58 5.58
CA SER A 154 6.58 -5.67 6.49
C SER A 154 5.95 -5.15 7.78
N SER A 155 6.36 -3.97 8.25
CA SER A 155 5.79 -3.34 9.44
C SER A 155 4.29 -3.02 9.28
N GLY A 156 3.86 -2.73 8.05
CA GLY A 156 2.44 -2.54 7.74
C GLY A 156 1.61 -3.82 7.96
N PHE A 157 2.15 -4.97 7.61
CA PHE A 157 1.47 -6.25 7.85
C PHE A 157 1.33 -6.54 9.35
N VAL A 158 2.34 -6.25 10.15
CA VAL A 158 2.26 -6.37 11.62
C VAL A 158 1.14 -5.49 12.18
N GLY A 159 1.11 -4.20 11.77
CA GLY A 159 0.05 -3.28 12.18
C GLY A 159 -1.36 -3.75 11.79
N MET A 160 -1.50 -4.31 10.58
CA MET A 160 -2.78 -4.84 10.09
C MET A 160 -3.26 -6.04 10.90
N ILE A 161 -2.37 -7.02 11.17
CA ILE A 161 -2.70 -8.20 12.00
C ILE A 161 -3.13 -7.76 13.39
N VAL A 162 -2.32 -6.97 14.07
CA VAL A 162 -2.60 -6.55 15.44
C VAL A 162 -3.90 -5.74 15.51
N GLY A 163 -4.08 -4.77 14.60
CA GLY A 163 -5.26 -3.90 14.61
C GLY A 163 -6.56 -4.62 14.32
N SER A 164 -6.59 -5.54 13.35
CA SER A 164 -7.80 -6.31 13.05
C SER A 164 -8.18 -7.26 14.18
N ASN A 165 -7.18 -7.90 14.82
CA ASN A 165 -7.43 -8.77 15.98
C ASN A 165 -7.92 -7.98 17.21
N ILE A 166 -7.35 -6.80 17.50
CA ILE A 166 -7.86 -5.91 18.54
C ILE A 166 -9.30 -5.51 18.20
N GLY A 167 -9.61 -5.17 16.96
CA GLY A 167 -10.95 -4.83 16.52
C GLY A 167 -11.96 -5.95 16.82
N ASP A 168 -11.65 -7.18 16.46
CA ASP A 168 -12.52 -8.32 16.73
C ASP A 168 -12.64 -8.63 18.24
N LEU A 169 -11.54 -8.49 18.98
CA LEU A 169 -11.56 -8.66 20.46
C LEU A 169 -12.49 -7.66 21.14
N VAL A 170 -12.45 -6.39 20.72
CA VAL A 170 -13.36 -5.36 21.25
C VAL A 170 -14.81 -5.73 20.99
N LEU A 171 -15.14 -6.23 19.80
CA LEU A 171 -16.52 -6.64 19.50
C LEU A 171 -17.02 -7.81 20.34
N ARG A 172 -16.12 -8.75 20.66
CA ARG A 172 -16.46 -9.92 21.50
C ARG A 172 -16.62 -9.56 22.97
N LEU A 173 -15.80 -8.65 23.49
CA LEU A 173 -15.77 -8.32 24.92
C LEU A 173 -16.74 -7.20 25.32
N VAL A 174 -17.08 -6.31 24.38
CA VAL A 174 -17.90 -5.13 24.68
C VAL A 174 -19.26 -5.25 24.02
N PRO A 175 -20.36 -5.44 24.80
CA PRO A 175 -21.70 -5.62 24.23
C PRO A 175 -22.28 -4.35 23.62
N ASP A 176 -21.97 -3.18 24.20
CA ASP A 176 -22.54 -1.90 23.78
C ASP A 176 -21.83 -1.35 22.52
N LYS A 177 -22.59 -1.13 21.46
CA LYS A 177 -22.09 -0.63 20.16
C LYS A 177 -21.40 0.72 20.26
N ARG A 178 -21.94 1.65 21.03
CA ARG A 178 -21.35 2.98 21.21
C ARG A 178 -19.98 2.88 21.86
N THR A 179 -19.85 2.07 22.90
CA THR A 179 -18.61 1.81 23.61
C THR A 179 -17.59 1.11 22.70
N GLN A 180 -18.02 0.17 21.83
CA GLN A 180 -17.13 -0.43 20.80
C GLN A 180 -16.48 0.65 19.93
N PHE A 181 -17.27 1.58 19.39
CA PHE A 181 -16.76 2.66 18.55
C PHE A 181 -15.84 3.62 19.32
N VAL A 182 -16.19 3.96 20.58
CA VAL A 182 -15.32 4.80 21.43
C VAL A 182 -13.95 4.14 21.63
N ILE A 183 -13.90 2.84 21.90
CA ILE A 183 -12.63 2.11 22.08
C ILE A 183 -11.86 2.06 20.77
N LEU A 184 -12.51 1.75 19.64
CA LEU A 184 -11.84 1.59 18.34
C LEU A 184 -11.33 2.91 17.77
N PHE A 185 -12.18 3.92 17.64
CA PHE A 185 -11.79 5.21 17.05
C PHE A 185 -11.01 6.09 18.05
N GLY A 186 -11.35 6.04 19.34
CA GLY A 186 -10.55 6.65 20.40
C GLY A 186 -9.18 5.99 20.54
N GLY A 187 -9.12 4.65 20.43
CA GLY A 187 -7.88 3.89 20.36
C GLY A 187 -7.03 4.26 19.13
N ALA A 188 -7.66 4.42 17.95
CA ALA A 188 -6.98 4.89 16.75
C ALA A 188 -6.39 6.31 16.93
N ALA A 189 -7.15 7.21 17.56
CA ALA A 189 -6.66 8.55 17.90
C ALA A 189 -5.48 8.51 18.90
N ALA A 190 -5.58 7.68 19.95
CA ALA A 190 -4.49 7.49 20.92
C ALA A 190 -3.21 6.93 20.28
N ILE A 191 -3.35 5.94 19.39
CA ILE A 191 -2.23 5.41 18.59
C ILE A 191 -1.67 6.49 17.65
N GLY A 192 -2.53 7.33 17.07
CA GLY A 192 -2.12 8.50 16.30
C GLY A 192 -1.28 9.50 17.12
N LEU A 193 -1.59 9.69 18.41
CA LEU A 193 -0.75 10.50 19.31
C LEU A 193 0.60 9.84 19.59
N VAL A 194 0.63 8.51 19.81
CA VAL A 194 1.90 7.78 19.94
C VAL A 194 2.73 7.92 18.67
N TYR A 195 2.10 7.76 17.50
CA TYR A 195 2.76 8.00 16.21
C TYR A 195 3.32 9.41 16.10
N LEU A 196 2.55 10.43 16.50
CA LEU A 196 3.00 11.83 16.49
C LEU A 196 4.27 12.02 17.33
N VAL A 197 4.34 11.43 18.52
CA VAL A 197 5.54 11.47 19.37
C VAL A 197 6.74 10.82 18.64
N ILE A 198 6.55 9.66 18.03
CA ILE A 198 7.61 8.98 17.27
C ILE A 198 8.09 9.85 16.13
N VAL A 199 7.18 10.49 15.39
CA VAL A 199 7.51 11.39 14.27
C VAL A 199 8.30 12.61 14.74
N ILE A 200 7.91 13.23 15.85
CA ILE A 200 8.66 14.35 16.44
C ILE A 200 10.09 13.91 16.80
N LEU A 201 10.25 12.73 17.39
CA LEU A 201 11.57 12.17 17.72
C LEU A 201 12.41 11.86 16.47
N LEU A 202 11.78 11.39 15.39
CA LEU A 202 12.44 11.09 14.11
C LEU A 202 12.90 12.37 13.37
N THR A 203 12.16 13.47 13.52
CA THR A 203 12.38 14.67 12.70
C THR A 203 13.09 15.81 13.46
N ARG A 204 13.32 15.62 14.77
CA ARG A 204 13.85 16.67 15.67
C ARG A 204 15.18 17.26 15.20
N ASP A 205 16.10 16.43 14.76
CA ASP A 205 17.48 16.78 14.47
C ASP A 205 17.75 16.96 12.97
N GLN A 206 16.67 17.04 12.15
CA GLN A 206 16.84 17.11 10.69
C GLN A 206 16.99 18.56 10.22
N PRO A 207 18.06 18.89 9.48
CA PRO A 207 18.15 20.14 8.77
C PRO A 207 17.07 20.21 7.70
N HIS A 208 16.59 21.39 7.42
CA HIS A 208 15.62 21.65 6.36
C HIS A 208 16.32 21.49 4.99
N PRO A 209 16.20 20.38 4.26
CA PRO A 209 16.82 20.30 2.96
C PRO A 209 16.03 21.20 2.02
N ARG A 210 16.67 22.22 1.45
CA ARG A 210 16.18 22.87 0.24
C ARG A 210 16.38 21.88 -0.90
N THR A 211 15.40 21.05 -1.16
CA THR A 211 15.37 20.23 -2.36
C THR A 211 15.03 21.11 -3.55
N ALA A 212 15.69 20.89 -4.70
CA ALA A 212 15.30 21.56 -5.93
C ALA A 212 13.82 21.25 -6.20
N SER A 213 13.01 22.27 -6.49
CA SER A 213 11.56 22.12 -6.66
C SER A 213 11.26 21.09 -7.77
N SER A 214 10.62 20.01 -7.42
CA SER A 214 10.17 19.00 -8.38
C SER A 214 9.06 19.59 -9.28
N PRO A 215 9.02 19.25 -10.57
CA PRO A 215 7.92 19.70 -11.43
C PRO A 215 6.56 19.25 -10.89
N PRO A 216 5.48 20.04 -11.08
CA PRO A 216 4.16 19.69 -10.61
C PRO A 216 3.73 18.29 -11.08
N ALA A 217 3.15 17.48 -10.18
CA ALA A 217 2.76 16.11 -10.47
C ALA A 217 1.83 16.00 -11.69
N PHE A 218 0.90 16.95 -11.88
CA PHE A 218 0.01 16.95 -13.04
C PHE A 218 0.77 17.17 -14.36
N ARG A 219 1.82 18.03 -14.40
CA ARG A 219 2.66 18.19 -15.60
C ARG A 219 3.44 16.92 -15.92
N LEU A 220 3.96 16.26 -14.89
CA LEU A 220 4.63 14.99 -15.06
C LEU A 220 3.68 13.93 -15.59
N LEU A 221 2.45 13.85 -15.07
CA LEU A 221 1.43 12.91 -15.50
C LEU A 221 1.06 13.10 -16.98
N PHE A 222 0.79 14.33 -17.41
CA PHE A 222 0.44 14.60 -18.83
C PHE A 222 1.61 14.38 -19.77
N ARG A 223 2.86 14.61 -19.32
CA ARG A 223 4.04 14.43 -20.15
C ARG A 223 4.52 12.99 -20.23
N PHE A 224 4.35 12.22 -19.14
CA PHE A 224 4.86 10.86 -18.98
C PHE A 224 3.74 9.94 -18.51
N TRP A 225 2.72 9.76 -19.36
CA TRP A 225 1.58 8.92 -19.03
C TRP A 225 1.99 7.46 -18.76
N PRO A 226 1.65 6.84 -17.60
CA PRO A 226 2.08 5.49 -17.25
C PRO A 226 1.41 4.35 -18.06
N GLY A 227 0.50 4.68 -18.98
CA GLY A 227 -0.15 3.67 -19.80
C GLY A 227 -1.19 2.84 -19.05
N ALA A 228 -1.39 1.61 -19.49
CA ALA A 228 -2.41 0.69 -18.96
C ALA A 228 -2.19 0.29 -17.48
N VAL A 229 -1.00 0.51 -16.92
CA VAL A 229 -0.71 0.23 -15.49
C VAL A 229 -1.63 1.02 -14.56
N VAL A 230 -2.13 2.18 -15.01
CA VAL A 230 -3.12 2.98 -14.29
C VAL A 230 -4.37 2.19 -13.95
N LEU A 231 -4.88 1.38 -14.89
CA LEU A 231 -6.06 0.54 -14.66
C LEU A 231 -5.80 -0.49 -13.55
N ALA A 232 -4.64 -1.10 -13.55
CA ALA A 232 -4.26 -2.05 -12.49
C ALA A 232 -4.14 -1.36 -11.12
N ALA A 233 -3.61 -0.12 -11.06
CA ALA A 233 -3.59 0.67 -9.84
C ALA A 233 -5.02 0.99 -9.34
N MET A 234 -5.94 1.33 -10.24
CA MET A 234 -7.35 1.56 -9.89
C MET A 234 -8.03 0.29 -9.35
N ILE A 235 -7.76 -0.88 -9.94
CA ILE A 235 -8.28 -2.16 -9.42
C ILE A 235 -7.69 -2.49 -8.04
N MET A 236 -6.45 -2.11 -7.75
CA MET A 236 -5.94 -2.19 -6.36
C MET A 236 -6.80 -1.35 -5.40
N GLY A 237 -7.18 -0.14 -5.80
CA GLY A 237 -8.08 0.73 -5.04
C GLY A 237 -9.47 0.13 -4.85
N LEU A 238 -10.02 -0.50 -5.89
CA LEU A 238 -11.26 -1.28 -5.80
C LEU A 238 -11.14 -2.39 -4.74
N GLY A 239 -10.05 -3.19 -4.77
CA GLY A 239 -9.81 -4.27 -3.81
C GLY A 239 -9.68 -3.77 -2.37
N VAL A 240 -8.96 -2.65 -2.17
CA VAL A 240 -8.86 -1.98 -0.85
C VAL A 240 -10.25 -1.54 -0.37
N THR A 241 -11.05 -0.93 -1.23
CA THR A 241 -12.40 -0.48 -0.88
C THR A 241 -13.31 -1.65 -0.53
N ALA A 242 -13.34 -2.71 -1.37
CA ALA A 242 -14.16 -3.88 -1.13
C ALA A 242 -13.83 -4.57 0.20
N THR A 243 -12.55 -4.60 0.59
CA THR A 243 -12.10 -5.30 1.81
C THR A 243 -12.04 -4.38 3.04
N GLN A 244 -11.33 -3.26 2.98
CA GLN A 244 -11.14 -2.40 4.16
C GLN A 244 -12.39 -1.58 4.54
N THR A 245 -13.29 -1.31 3.57
CA THR A 245 -14.50 -0.54 3.83
C THR A 245 -15.71 -1.45 4.09
N PHE A 246 -15.93 -2.47 3.25
CA PHE A 246 -17.20 -3.19 3.25
C PHE A 246 -17.14 -4.60 3.86
N LEU A 247 -15.96 -5.20 4.07
CA LEU A 247 -15.86 -6.57 4.58
C LEU A 247 -16.49 -6.74 5.98
N THR A 248 -16.41 -5.72 6.84
CA THR A 248 -17.02 -5.75 8.17
C THR A 248 -18.54 -5.84 8.10
N ARG A 249 -19.15 -5.07 7.20
CA ARG A 249 -20.60 -5.09 6.99
C ARG A 249 -21.04 -6.41 6.32
N PHE A 250 -20.22 -6.93 5.40
CA PHE A 250 -20.45 -8.25 4.83
C PHE A 250 -20.42 -9.34 5.92
N ALA A 251 -19.38 -9.38 6.75
CA ALA A 251 -19.29 -10.33 7.86
C ALA A 251 -20.50 -10.25 8.79
N THR A 252 -20.92 -9.03 9.16
CA THR A 252 -22.14 -8.83 9.98
C THR A 252 -23.39 -9.35 9.27
N SER A 253 -23.55 -9.11 7.96
CA SER A 253 -24.71 -9.58 7.18
C SER A 253 -24.79 -11.10 7.05
N GLN A 254 -23.65 -11.79 7.09
CA GLN A 254 -23.55 -13.25 7.05
C GLN A 254 -23.45 -13.89 8.44
N HIS A 255 -23.60 -13.11 9.52
CA HIS A 255 -23.43 -13.58 10.91
C HIS A 255 -22.04 -14.20 11.18
N ILE A 256 -21.01 -13.73 10.46
CA ILE A 256 -19.62 -14.17 10.65
C ILE A 256 -18.98 -13.34 11.75
N ASP A 257 -18.45 -14.01 12.78
CA ASP A 257 -17.76 -13.37 13.89
C ASP A 257 -16.36 -12.88 13.52
N GLY A 258 -16.26 -11.59 13.16
CA GLY A 258 -14.99 -10.92 12.98
C GLY A 258 -14.42 -10.96 11.56
N ILE A 259 -13.35 -10.19 11.38
CA ILE A 259 -12.65 -10.02 10.09
C ILE A 259 -11.15 -10.29 10.23
N ALA A 260 -10.67 -10.55 11.45
CA ALA A 260 -9.24 -10.76 11.72
C ALA A 260 -8.67 -11.97 10.97
N ALA A 261 -9.47 -13.02 10.76
CA ALA A 261 -9.06 -14.18 9.97
C ALA A 261 -8.66 -13.77 8.54
N PHE A 262 -9.46 -12.88 7.91
CA PHE A 262 -9.13 -12.37 6.57
C PHE A 262 -7.87 -11.50 6.59
N PHE A 263 -7.80 -10.48 7.43
CA PHE A 263 -6.68 -9.52 7.41
C PHE A 263 -5.37 -10.15 7.89
N SER A 264 -5.42 -11.07 8.86
CA SER A 264 -4.24 -11.82 9.28
C SER A 264 -3.74 -12.77 8.18
N GLY A 265 -4.64 -13.55 7.58
CA GLY A 265 -4.30 -14.43 6.46
C GLY A 265 -3.76 -13.67 5.26
N TYR A 266 -4.38 -12.54 4.91
CA TYR A 266 -3.92 -11.64 3.85
C TYR A 266 -2.51 -11.08 4.13
N ALA A 267 -2.27 -10.56 5.32
CA ALA A 267 -0.98 -9.97 5.67
C ALA A 267 0.15 -11.03 5.70
N ILE A 268 -0.11 -12.20 6.31
CA ILE A 268 0.84 -13.31 6.34
C ILE A 268 1.12 -13.81 4.92
N SER A 269 0.08 -14.06 4.15
CA SER A 269 0.20 -14.50 2.75
C SER A 269 0.97 -13.50 1.90
N ALA A 270 0.62 -12.20 1.97
CA ALA A 270 1.32 -11.17 1.22
C ALA A 270 2.80 -11.08 1.60
N PHE A 271 3.14 -11.23 2.87
CA PHE A 271 4.53 -11.24 3.34
C PHE A 271 5.29 -12.47 2.84
N VAL A 272 4.73 -13.67 3.05
CA VAL A 272 5.37 -14.94 2.66
C VAL A 272 5.57 -15.00 1.15
N PHE A 273 4.51 -14.71 0.37
CA PHE A 273 4.64 -14.73 -1.08
C PHE A 273 5.58 -13.65 -1.62
N ARG A 274 5.68 -12.49 -0.98
CA ARG A 274 6.67 -11.48 -1.38
C ARG A 274 8.09 -12.00 -1.27
N LEU A 275 8.41 -12.80 -0.26
CA LEU A 275 9.72 -13.45 -0.12
C LEU A 275 9.91 -14.53 -1.20
N LEU A 276 8.93 -15.39 -1.41
CA LEU A 276 8.99 -16.50 -2.37
C LEU A 276 9.09 -16.03 -3.82
N VAL A 277 8.36 -14.97 -4.18
CA VAL A 277 8.31 -14.46 -5.57
C VAL A 277 9.31 -13.34 -5.86
N SER A 278 10.24 -13.06 -4.96
CA SER A 278 11.20 -11.95 -5.10
C SER A 278 11.98 -11.99 -6.42
N ASN A 279 12.25 -13.19 -6.94
CA ASN A 279 12.96 -13.40 -8.20
C ASN A 279 12.05 -13.47 -9.44
N TRP A 280 10.73 -13.52 -9.29
CA TRP A 280 9.80 -13.67 -10.41
C TRP A 280 9.81 -12.49 -11.38
N SER A 281 10.14 -11.29 -10.91
CA SER A 281 10.31 -10.13 -11.79
C SER A 281 11.39 -10.31 -12.85
N ARG A 282 12.40 -11.16 -12.57
CA ARG A 282 13.50 -11.47 -13.50
C ARG A 282 13.18 -12.66 -14.42
N THR A 283 12.40 -13.64 -13.94
CA THR A 283 12.12 -14.88 -14.67
C THR A 283 10.86 -14.82 -15.51
N ILE A 284 9.83 -14.13 -15.01
CA ILE A 284 8.49 -14.09 -15.62
C ILE A 284 8.21 -12.73 -16.27
N GLY A 285 8.92 -11.68 -15.81
CA GLY A 285 8.69 -10.31 -16.21
C GLY A 285 7.65 -9.59 -15.35
N ARG A 286 7.77 -8.26 -15.25
CA ARG A 286 6.92 -7.40 -14.40
C ARG A 286 5.49 -7.32 -14.90
N HIS A 287 5.27 -7.36 -16.21
CA HIS A 287 3.94 -7.31 -16.81
C HIS A 287 3.12 -8.56 -16.49
N TRP A 288 3.71 -9.75 -16.58
CA TRP A 288 3.05 -10.99 -16.20
C TRP A 288 2.86 -11.17 -14.70
N MET A 289 3.72 -10.57 -13.87
CA MET A 289 3.46 -10.47 -12.43
C MET A 289 2.19 -9.66 -12.16
N LEU A 290 1.99 -8.55 -12.87
CA LEU A 290 0.80 -7.72 -12.75
C LEU A 290 -0.47 -8.50 -13.13
N VAL A 291 -0.48 -9.22 -14.26
CA VAL A 291 -1.61 -10.03 -14.68
C VAL A 291 -1.94 -11.10 -13.63
N ARG A 292 -0.94 -11.83 -13.13
CA ARG A 292 -1.15 -12.86 -12.09
C ARG A 292 -1.63 -12.26 -10.77
N GLY A 293 -1.14 -11.08 -10.43
CA GLY A 293 -1.63 -10.34 -9.27
C GLY A 293 -3.10 -9.95 -9.39
N LEU A 294 -3.53 -9.48 -10.57
CA LEU A 294 -4.95 -9.22 -10.86
C LEU A 294 -5.80 -10.50 -10.78
N LEU A 295 -5.31 -11.62 -11.32
CA LEU A 295 -6.01 -12.93 -11.21
C LEU A 295 -6.15 -13.38 -9.75
N GLY A 296 -5.17 -13.06 -8.89
CA GLY A 296 -5.30 -13.25 -7.44
C GLY A 296 -6.48 -12.46 -6.85
N HIS A 297 -6.67 -11.21 -7.27
CA HIS A 297 -7.85 -10.43 -6.87
C HIS A 297 -9.16 -11.00 -7.44
N VAL A 298 -9.17 -11.47 -8.70
CA VAL A 298 -10.34 -12.14 -9.32
C VAL A 298 -10.81 -13.29 -8.44
N VAL A 299 -9.91 -14.23 -8.18
CA VAL A 299 -10.25 -15.45 -7.41
C VAL A 299 -10.56 -15.12 -5.95
N GLY A 300 -9.78 -14.22 -5.33
CA GLY A 300 -9.98 -13.85 -3.94
C GLY A 300 -11.34 -13.18 -3.68
N HIS A 301 -11.76 -12.24 -4.54
CA HIS A 301 -13.08 -11.62 -4.43
C HIS A 301 -14.21 -12.58 -4.80
N ALA A 302 -14.01 -13.48 -5.77
CA ALA A 302 -14.98 -14.53 -6.06
C ALA A 302 -15.18 -15.46 -4.86
N LEU A 303 -14.13 -15.84 -4.15
CA LEU A 303 -14.23 -16.63 -2.93
C LEU A 303 -14.97 -15.88 -1.80
N LEU A 304 -14.71 -14.56 -1.64
CA LEU A 304 -15.45 -13.73 -0.69
C LEU A 304 -16.95 -13.66 -1.01
N ALA A 305 -17.32 -13.62 -2.29
CA ALA A 305 -18.74 -13.55 -2.70
C ALA A 305 -19.61 -14.71 -2.15
N PHE A 306 -19.00 -15.85 -1.88
CA PHE A 306 -19.67 -17.06 -1.40
C PHE A 306 -19.29 -17.44 0.04
N ALA A 307 -18.62 -16.55 0.78
CA ALA A 307 -18.25 -16.80 2.16
C ALA A 307 -19.47 -16.71 3.08
N THR A 308 -19.75 -17.79 3.81
CA THR A 308 -20.85 -17.90 4.79
C THR A 308 -20.36 -18.24 6.21
N GLU A 309 -19.09 -18.67 6.33
CA GLU A 309 -18.44 -19.06 7.57
C GLU A 309 -17.09 -18.36 7.72
N TRP A 310 -16.62 -18.14 8.95
CA TRP A 310 -15.36 -17.44 9.23
C TRP A 310 -14.14 -18.09 8.56
N TRP A 311 -14.12 -19.41 8.42
CA TRP A 311 -13.00 -20.13 7.79
C TRP A 311 -12.95 -19.96 6.26
N HIS A 312 -14.07 -19.58 5.59
CA HIS A 312 -14.05 -19.19 4.17
C HIS A 312 -13.19 -17.95 3.91
N PHE A 313 -12.96 -17.12 4.93
CA PHE A 313 -12.03 -15.99 4.82
C PHE A 313 -10.58 -16.42 4.65
N ILE A 314 -10.20 -17.63 5.10
CA ILE A 314 -8.81 -18.10 5.02
C ILE A 314 -8.36 -18.29 3.57
N PRO A 315 -8.99 -19.12 2.71
CA PRO A 315 -8.59 -19.28 1.32
C PRO A 315 -8.71 -17.97 0.54
N ALA A 316 -9.75 -17.17 0.77
CA ALA A 316 -9.91 -15.86 0.14
C ALA A 316 -8.74 -14.92 0.48
N SER A 317 -8.34 -14.86 1.75
CA SER A 317 -7.24 -14.01 2.22
C SER A 317 -5.89 -14.46 1.68
N ILE A 318 -5.63 -15.77 1.59
CA ILE A 318 -4.39 -16.31 1.04
C ILE A 318 -4.25 -15.90 -0.43
N VAL A 319 -5.31 -16.03 -1.22
CA VAL A 319 -5.29 -15.69 -2.64
C VAL A 319 -5.23 -14.19 -2.86
N CYS A 320 -5.96 -13.39 -2.10
CA CYS A 320 -5.85 -11.92 -2.14
C CYS A 320 -4.45 -11.44 -1.74
N GLY A 321 -3.85 -12.04 -0.69
CA GLY A 321 -2.50 -11.71 -0.24
C GLY A 321 -1.44 -12.07 -1.28
N PHE A 322 -1.54 -13.24 -1.91
CA PHE A 322 -0.72 -13.63 -3.07
C PHE A 322 -0.86 -12.60 -4.20
N GLY A 323 -2.11 -12.27 -4.56
CA GLY A 323 -2.39 -11.25 -5.58
C GLY A 323 -1.71 -9.91 -5.28
N HIS A 324 -1.82 -9.43 -4.04
CA HIS A 324 -1.18 -8.19 -3.60
C HIS A 324 0.36 -8.26 -3.61
N ALA A 325 0.93 -9.39 -3.22
CA ALA A 325 2.38 -9.60 -3.23
C ALA A 325 2.99 -9.42 -4.62
N LEU A 326 2.26 -9.79 -5.68
CA LEU A 326 2.67 -9.62 -7.07
C LEU A 326 2.29 -8.24 -7.63
N LEU A 327 1.05 -7.82 -7.39
CA LEU A 327 0.46 -6.65 -8.03
C LEU A 327 1.10 -5.34 -7.56
N PHE A 328 1.27 -5.16 -6.24
CA PHE A 328 1.78 -3.91 -5.68
C PHE A 328 3.19 -3.56 -6.22
N PRO A 329 4.21 -4.43 -6.15
CA PRO A 329 5.54 -4.09 -6.65
C PRO A 329 5.57 -3.95 -8.18
N ALA A 330 4.75 -4.71 -8.92
CA ALA A 330 4.66 -4.60 -10.37
C ALA A 330 4.07 -3.24 -10.79
N VAL A 331 2.95 -2.82 -10.18
CA VAL A 331 2.29 -1.53 -10.43
C VAL A 331 3.24 -0.38 -10.10
N VAL A 332 3.87 -0.40 -8.93
CA VAL A 332 4.81 0.67 -8.51
C VAL A 332 6.02 0.72 -9.43
N SER A 333 6.62 -0.42 -9.77
CA SER A 333 7.81 -0.48 -10.62
C SER A 333 7.52 -0.05 -12.07
N LEU A 334 6.47 -0.55 -12.68
CA LEU A 334 6.07 -0.21 -14.05
C LEU A 334 5.58 1.24 -14.13
N GLY A 335 4.72 1.65 -13.19
CA GLY A 335 4.16 2.99 -13.17
C GLY A 335 5.22 4.07 -12.94
N SER A 336 6.13 3.89 -11.95
CA SER A 336 7.23 4.83 -11.72
C SER A 336 8.29 4.78 -12.81
N GLY A 337 8.43 3.63 -13.48
CA GLY A 337 9.35 3.42 -14.59
C GLY A 337 9.04 4.24 -15.85
N ALA A 338 7.79 4.70 -16.01
CA ALA A 338 7.39 5.60 -17.10
C ALA A 338 7.98 7.02 -16.95
N PHE A 339 8.49 7.37 -15.78
CA PHE A 339 9.04 8.70 -15.48
C PHE A 339 10.58 8.70 -15.54
N PRO A 340 11.21 9.85 -15.87
CA PRO A 340 12.66 10.02 -15.79
C PRO A 340 13.21 9.63 -14.42
N LYS A 341 14.48 9.19 -14.37
CA LYS A 341 15.13 8.70 -13.14
C LYS A 341 15.04 9.69 -11.98
N GLU A 342 15.15 10.98 -12.28
CA GLU A 342 15.12 12.11 -11.35
C GLU A 342 13.71 12.32 -10.75
N CYS A 343 12.67 11.95 -11.50
CA CYS A 343 11.26 12.13 -11.13
C CYS A 343 10.57 10.83 -10.68
N ARG A 344 11.28 9.73 -10.48
CA ARG A 344 10.68 8.43 -10.09
C ARG A 344 9.95 8.45 -8.75
N GLY A 345 10.40 9.28 -7.81
CA GLY A 345 9.70 9.47 -6.54
C GLY A 345 8.29 10.06 -6.76
N SER A 346 8.22 11.13 -7.56
CA SER A 346 6.94 11.74 -7.97
C SER A 346 6.10 10.76 -8.79
N GLY A 347 6.73 9.96 -9.68
CA GLY A 347 6.07 8.90 -10.44
C GLY A 347 5.45 7.84 -9.54
N THR A 348 6.13 7.43 -8.46
CA THR A 348 5.57 6.52 -7.46
C THR A 348 4.36 7.13 -6.74
N ALA A 349 4.44 8.40 -6.35
CA ALA A 349 3.32 9.10 -5.72
C ALA A 349 2.11 9.20 -6.67
N ILE A 350 2.34 9.49 -7.95
CA ILE A 350 1.30 9.57 -8.97
C ILE A 350 0.63 8.20 -9.16
N ILE A 351 1.38 7.11 -9.32
CA ILE A 351 0.77 5.79 -9.54
C ILE A 351 0.00 5.29 -8.32
N LEU A 352 0.47 5.57 -7.11
CA LEU A 352 -0.28 5.31 -5.88
C LEU A 352 -1.52 6.22 -5.77
N GLY A 353 -1.48 7.43 -6.32
CA GLY A 353 -2.64 8.31 -6.46
C GLY A 353 -3.76 7.69 -7.32
N PHE A 354 -3.42 6.85 -8.32
CA PHE A 354 -4.42 6.09 -9.07
C PHE A 354 -5.05 4.95 -8.26
N THR A 355 -4.36 4.40 -7.26
CA THR A 355 -4.99 3.49 -6.29
C THR A 355 -6.05 4.23 -5.47
N ASP A 356 -5.71 5.43 -4.97
CA ASP A 356 -6.69 6.26 -4.25
C ASP A 356 -7.83 6.69 -5.20
N PHE A 357 -7.53 7.05 -6.45
CA PHE A 357 -8.54 7.38 -7.45
C PHE A 357 -9.46 6.19 -7.76
N GLY A 358 -8.94 4.97 -7.78
CA GLY A 358 -9.75 3.75 -7.84
C GLY A 358 -10.72 3.66 -6.66
N SER A 359 -10.25 3.87 -5.43
CA SER A 359 -11.13 3.91 -4.25
C SER A 359 -12.18 5.02 -4.33
N LEU A 360 -11.81 6.20 -4.83
CA LEU A 360 -12.73 7.33 -5.05
C LEU A 360 -13.87 6.94 -5.98
N VAL A 361 -13.55 6.31 -7.11
CA VAL A 361 -14.56 5.96 -8.14
C VAL A 361 -15.41 4.77 -7.68
N PHE A 362 -14.76 3.75 -7.13
CA PHE A 362 -15.46 2.49 -6.85
C PHE A 362 -16.21 2.49 -5.51
N ALA A 363 -15.84 3.29 -4.51
CA ALA A 363 -16.54 3.27 -3.23
C ALA A 363 -18.05 3.60 -3.34
N PRO A 364 -18.49 4.64 -4.04
CA PRO A 364 -19.92 4.90 -4.23
C PRO A 364 -20.60 3.81 -5.07
N VAL A 365 -19.93 3.32 -6.10
CA VAL A 365 -20.47 2.27 -6.99
C VAL A 365 -20.70 0.98 -6.21
N LEU A 366 -19.72 0.54 -5.41
CA LEU A 366 -19.84 -0.66 -4.59
C LEU A 366 -20.92 -0.49 -3.50
N GLY A 367 -20.98 0.67 -2.85
CA GLY A 367 -22.02 0.97 -1.87
C GLY A 367 -23.42 0.92 -2.48
N TRP A 368 -23.60 1.49 -3.68
CA TRP A 368 -24.85 1.41 -4.43
C TRP A 368 -25.22 -0.03 -4.80
N ILE A 369 -24.25 -0.82 -5.30
CA ILE A 369 -24.47 -2.25 -5.62
C ILE A 369 -24.91 -3.03 -4.38
N ILE A 370 -24.31 -2.78 -3.22
CA ILE A 370 -24.67 -3.48 -1.98
C ILE A 370 -26.12 -3.22 -1.63
N VAL A 371 -26.57 -1.94 -1.68
CA VAL A 371 -27.93 -1.56 -1.31
C VAL A 371 -28.97 -2.18 -2.24
N HIS A 372 -28.70 -2.29 -3.55
CA HIS A 372 -29.67 -2.76 -4.54
C HIS A 372 -29.56 -4.25 -4.90
N HIS A 373 -28.37 -4.83 -4.79
CA HIS A 373 -28.08 -6.19 -5.26
C HIS A 373 -27.35 -7.07 -4.22
N GLY A 374 -26.99 -6.50 -3.05
CA GLY A 374 -26.35 -7.22 -1.96
C GLY A 374 -24.83 -7.38 -2.11
N PHE A 375 -24.22 -7.93 -1.07
CA PHE A 375 -22.76 -8.10 -0.97
C PHE A 375 -22.18 -9.09 -1.97
N THR A 376 -22.89 -10.19 -2.26
CA THR A 376 -22.46 -11.17 -3.28
C THR A 376 -22.26 -10.51 -4.64
N ALA A 377 -23.23 -9.68 -5.07
CA ALA A 377 -23.14 -8.93 -6.33
C ALA A 377 -21.96 -7.95 -6.30
N MET A 378 -21.69 -7.28 -5.17
CA MET A 378 -20.56 -6.37 -5.00
C MET A 378 -19.22 -7.09 -5.18
N TYR A 379 -19.01 -8.24 -4.55
CA TYR A 379 -17.77 -9.01 -4.71
C TYR A 379 -17.62 -9.62 -6.09
N LEU A 380 -18.71 -10.12 -6.72
CA LEU A 380 -18.68 -10.61 -8.09
C LEU A 380 -18.39 -9.49 -9.10
N THR A 381 -18.94 -8.29 -8.89
CA THR A 381 -18.62 -7.11 -9.72
C THR A 381 -17.14 -6.73 -9.56
N SER A 382 -16.62 -6.75 -8.33
CA SER A 382 -15.20 -6.49 -8.06
C SER A 382 -14.30 -7.53 -8.73
N SER A 383 -14.66 -8.80 -8.66
CA SER A 383 -13.99 -9.91 -9.35
C SER A 383 -14.03 -9.73 -10.88
N GLY A 384 -15.19 -9.40 -11.42
CA GLY A 384 -15.39 -9.16 -12.87
C GLY A 384 -14.57 -7.97 -13.39
N ALA A 385 -14.55 -6.86 -12.65
CA ALA A 385 -13.74 -5.71 -13.00
C ALA A 385 -12.23 -6.03 -13.01
N ALA A 386 -11.77 -6.80 -12.01
CA ALA A 386 -10.39 -7.29 -11.97
C ALA A 386 -10.08 -8.23 -13.14
N LEU A 387 -11.02 -9.13 -13.52
CA LEU A 387 -10.87 -10.04 -14.65
C LEU A 387 -10.79 -9.28 -15.98
N VAL A 388 -11.70 -8.36 -16.23
CA VAL A 388 -11.68 -7.53 -17.44
C VAL A 388 -10.35 -6.78 -17.55
N THR A 389 -9.88 -6.20 -16.45
CA THR A 389 -8.59 -5.50 -16.43
C THR A 389 -7.42 -6.47 -16.65
N ALA A 390 -7.47 -7.67 -16.07
CA ALA A 390 -6.43 -8.69 -16.27
C ALA A 390 -6.36 -9.13 -17.73
N CYS A 391 -7.50 -9.37 -18.38
CA CYS A 391 -7.58 -9.73 -19.80
C CYS A 391 -7.10 -8.59 -20.71
N ALA A 392 -7.56 -7.36 -20.48
CA ALA A 392 -7.13 -6.18 -21.23
C ALA A 392 -5.62 -5.94 -21.08
N TYR A 393 -5.09 -6.06 -19.86
CA TYR A 393 -3.67 -5.88 -19.62
C TYR A 393 -2.82 -7.03 -20.16
N ALA A 394 -3.33 -8.27 -20.19
CA ALA A 394 -2.63 -9.41 -20.78
C ALA A 394 -2.36 -9.20 -22.27
N VAL A 395 -3.27 -8.55 -23.00
CA VAL A 395 -3.07 -8.17 -24.42
C VAL A 395 -1.91 -7.19 -24.55
N VAL A 396 -1.82 -6.20 -23.64
CA VAL A 396 -0.70 -5.25 -23.60
C VAL A 396 0.61 -5.95 -23.25
N ALA A 397 0.58 -6.82 -22.24
CA ALA A 397 1.75 -7.57 -21.77
C ALA A 397 2.31 -8.52 -22.84
N TRP A 398 1.44 -9.09 -23.68
CA TRP A 398 1.83 -10.05 -24.73
C TRP A 398 2.78 -9.45 -25.75
N ASN A 399 2.60 -8.18 -26.09
CA ASN A 399 3.33 -7.48 -27.13
C ASN A 399 4.45 -6.57 -26.59
N HIS A 400 4.83 -6.69 -25.29
CA HIS A 400 5.81 -5.78 -24.71
C HIS A 400 7.25 -6.28 -24.92
N PRO A 401 8.17 -5.44 -25.50
CA PRO A 401 9.55 -5.87 -25.86
C PRO A 401 10.41 -6.28 -24.65
N ASP A 402 10.17 -5.73 -23.46
CA ASP A 402 10.90 -6.13 -22.23
C ASP A 402 10.66 -7.60 -21.84
N GLU A 403 9.56 -8.19 -22.27
CA GLU A 403 9.22 -9.60 -22.04
C GLU A 403 9.90 -10.54 -23.02
N GLU A 404 10.14 -10.07 -24.24
CA GLU A 404 10.86 -10.81 -25.27
C GLU A 404 12.34 -11.00 -24.88
N ALA A 405 12.96 -9.96 -24.31
CA ALA A 405 14.31 -10.01 -23.75
C ALA A 405 14.41 -10.97 -22.53
N ALA A 406 13.40 -10.96 -21.62
CA ALA A 406 13.36 -11.88 -20.48
C ALA A 406 13.15 -13.34 -20.90
N ARG A 407 12.38 -13.59 -21.96
CA ARG A 407 12.17 -14.92 -22.54
C ARG A 407 13.42 -15.43 -23.25
N SER A 408 14.19 -14.56 -23.92
CA SER A 408 15.42 -14.94 -24.59
C SER A 408 16.52 -15.32 -23.60
N THR A 409 16.66 -14.59 -22.48
CA THR A 409 17.62 -14.92 -21.41
C THR A 409 17.23 -16.18 -20.63
N ALA A 410 15.95 -16.49 -20.49
CA ALA A 410 15.49 -17.73 -19.86
C ALA A 410 15.65 -18.97 -20.76
N ARG A 411 15.77 -18.78 -22.08
CA ARG A 411 15.97 -19.86 -23.06
C ARG A 411 17.43 -20.20 -23.36
N THR A 412 18.39 -19.37 -22.98
CA THR A 412 19.81 -19.70 -23.02
C THR A 412 20.17 -20.50 -21.76
N PRO A 413 20.36 -21.84 -21.87
CA PRO A 413 20.92 -22.59 -20.75
C PRO A 413 22.31 -22.04 -20.44
N ASP A 414 22.67 -21.98 -19.18
CA ASP A 414 23.96 -21.53 -18.66
C ASP A 414 25.06 -22.50 -19.15
N VAL A 415 25.50 -22.33 -20.40
CA VAL A 415 26.52 -23.16 -21.06
C VAL A 415 27.92 -22.95 -20.44
N ASN A 416 28.03 -21.98 -19.51
CA ASN A 416 29.30 -21.59 -18.89
C ASN A 416 29.59 -22.24 -17.53
N LYS A 417 28.82 -23.25 -17.09
CA LYS A 417 29.12 -23.96 -15.83
C LYS A 417 30.02 -25.18 -15.95
N HIS A 418 30.41 -25.60 -17.15
CA HIS A 418 31.32 -26.69 -17.34
C HIS A 418 32.37 -26.36 -18.43
N GLY A 419 33.40 -25.65 -18.07
CA GLY A 419 34.51 -25.47 -19.02
C GLY A 419 35.58 -24.51 -18.56
N THR A 420 36.34 -24.85 -17.54
CA THR A 420 37.77 -24.47 -17.44
C THR A 420 38.42 -25.28 -16.32
N ASP A 421 38.70 -26.55 -16.64
CA ASP A 421 39.78 -27.25 -15.99
C ASP A 421 40.62 -27.90 -17.13
N ARG A 422 41.41 -27.06 -17.83
CA ARG A 422 42.56 -27.51 -18.62
C ARG A 422 43.71 -26.57 -18.34
N GLY A 423 44.66 -27.11 -17.62
CA GLY A 423 45.89 -26.47 -17.22
C GLY A 423 46.66 -25.81 -18.39
N TYR A 424 47.05 -24.60 -18.15
CA TYR A 424 48.07 -23.91 -18.94
C TYR A 424 49.44 -24.17 -18.28
N GLN A 425 50.28 -25.04 -18.90
CA GLN A 425 51.70 -25.13 -18.57
C GLN A 425 52.45 -24.04 -19.33
N PRO A 426 53.33 -23.27 -18.73
CA PRO A 426 54.22 -22.36 -19.45
C PRO A 426 55.37 -23.14 -20.04
N VAL A 427 55.60 -22.97 -21.36
CA VAL A 427 56.83 -23.40 -22.03
C VAL A 427 57.87 -22.31 -21.87
N GLU A 428 58.96 -22.62 -21.18
CA GLU A 428 60.20 -21.86 -21.22
C GLU A 428 60.82 -21.88 -22.63
N LYS A 429 61.10 -20.69 -23.14
CA LYS A 429 62.34 -20.36 -23.89
C LYS A 429 62.52 -18.85 -23.92
#